data_085a82a8e16113f54f5d8c1d20422e69
#
_entry.id   085a82a8e16113f54f5d8c1d20422e69
#
_cell.length_a   1.000
_cell.length_b   1.000
_cell.length_c   1.000
_cell.angle_alpha   90.00
_cell.angle_beta   90.00
_cell.angle_gamma   90.00
#
_symmetry.space_group_name_H-M   'P 1'
#
loop_
_entity.id
_entity.type
_entity.pdbx_description
1 polymer ?
#
loop_
_entity_poly.entity_id
_entity_poly.type
_entity_poly.pdbx_seq_one_letter_code
_entity_poly.pdbx_strand_id
1 'polypeptide(L)'
;MHPSLSLAKSKIKILLLEGVDPSSVETLKKAGYTNVEYEKKALDGQELLDRIADVHFLGIRSRTHLTREVLMQAKKLVAVGCYCIGTNQVD
;
A
#
# COMPACT_ATOMS: atom_id res chain seq x y z
N MET A 1 -9.46 18.49 -16.87
CA MET A 1 -9.36 17.17 -16.31
C MET A 1 -9.11 16.13 -17.37
N HIS A 2 -8.20 15.27 -17.12
CA HIS A 2 -7.85 14.28 -18.10
C HIS A 2 -8.27 12.92 -17.68
N PRO A 3 -9.21 12.35 -18.36
CA PRO A 3 -9.65 11.00 -18.02
C PRO A 3 -8.52 10.02 -18.03
N SER A 4 -7.54 10.23 -18.89
CA SER A 4 -6.44 9.29 -19.00
C SER A 4 -5.62 9.22 -17.73
N LEU A 5 -5.70 10.25 -16.90
CA LEU A 5 -4.96 10.26 -15.65
C LEU A 5 -5.79 9.74 -14.49
N SER A 6 -7.05 9.44 -14.72
CA SER A 6 -7.92 8.99 -13.66
C SER A 6 -8.22 7.53 -13.84
N LEU A 7 -7.75 6.72 -12.93
CA LEU A 7 -8.20 5.36 -12.87
C LEU A 7 -9.47 5.33 -12.05
N ALA A 8 -10.40 4.48 -12.46
CA ALA A 8 -11.55 4.22 -11.60
C ALA A 8 -11.02 3.74 -10.27
N LYS A 9 -11.61 4.22 -9.19
CA LYS A 9 -11.13 3.84 -7.87
C LYS A 9 -11.17 2.33 -7.65
N SER A 10 -12.09 1.66 -8.28
CA SER A 10 -12.17 0.21 -8.16
C SER A 10 -11.00 -0.50 -8.85
N LYS A 11 -10.29 0.19 -9.71
CA LYS A 11 -9.13 -0.39 -10.40
C LYS A 11 -7.81 -0.06 -9.70
N ILE A 12 -7.84 0.82 -8.74
CA ILE A 12 -6.65 1.16 -7.98
C ILE A 12 -6.48 0.09 -6.91
N LYS A 13 -5.37 -0.61 -6.95
CA LYS A 13 -5.11 -1.66 -5.99
C LYS A 13 -4.34 -1.10 -4.80
N ILE A 14 -4.88 -1.30 -3.63
CA ILE A 14 -4.28 -0.84 -2.39
C ILE A 14 -3.92 -2.04 -1.54
N LEU A 15 -2.68 -2.11 -1.08
CA LEU A 15 -2.21 -3.19 -0.23
C LEU A 15 -1.78 -2.59 1.11
N LEU A 16 -2.40 -3.06 2.18
CA LEU A 16 -2.09 -2.61 3.53
C LEU A 16 -1.45 -3.76 4.29
N LEU A 17 -0.26 -3.55 4.80
CA LEU A 17 0.52 -4.60 5.46
C LEU A 17 0.72 -4.30 6.93
N GLU A 18 1.22 -5.29 7.64
CA GLU A 18 1.67 -5.17 9.04
C GLU A 18 0.56 -4.82 10.00
N GLY A 19 -0.66 -5.20 9.67
CA GLY A 19 -1.77 -4.96 10.58
C GLY A 19 -2.03 -3.51 10.87
N VAL A 20 -1.89 -2.64 9.86
CA VAL A 20 -2.24 -1.23 10.06
C VAL A 20 -3.69 -1.15 10.53
N ASP A 21 -4.05 -0.03 11.10
CA ASP A 21 -5.37 0.14 11.69
C ASP A 21 -6.46 -0.32 10.72
N PRO A 22 -7.29 -1.30 11.11
CA PRO A 22 -8.34 -1.79 10.22
C PRO A 22 -9.32 -0.71 9.78
N SER A 23 -9.44 0.37 10.53
CA SER A 23 -10.32 1.45 10.12
C SER A 23 -9.86 2.08 8.80
N SER A 24 -8.59 1.89 8.44
CA SER A 24 -8.10 2.37 7.16
C SER A 24 -8.82 1.70 6.01
N VAL A 25 -9.12 0.41 6.15
CA VAL A 25 -9.84 -0.32 5.11
C VAL A 25 -11.21 0.29 4.90
N GLU A 26 -11.91 0.55 6.00
CA GLU A 26 -13.25 1.14 5.90
C GLU A 26 -13.20 2.54 5.31
N THR A 27 -12.23 3.32 5.74
CA THR A 27 -12.10 4.68 5.24
C THR A 27 -11.89 4.67 3.73
N LEU A 28 -11.05 3.78 3.25
CA LEU A 28 -10.78 3.70 1.82
C LEU A 28 -11.99 3.21 1.05
N LYS A 29 -12.71 2.24 1.62
CA LYS A 29 -13.91 1.75 0.95
C LYS A 29 -14.98 2.83 0.89
N LYS A 30 -15.13 3.61 1.93
CA LYS A 30 -16.08 4.70 1.92
C LYS A 30 -15.71 5.77 0.90
N ALA A 31 -14.43 5.90 0.63
CA ALA A 31 -13.96 6.84 -0.37
C ALA A 31 -14.11 6.31 -1.79
N GLY A 32 -14.53 5.07 -1.95
CA GLY A 32 -14.76 4.50 -3.26
C GLY A 32 -13.73 3.50 -3.71
N TYR A 33 -12.70 3.24 -2.91
CA TYR A 33 -11.68 2.27 -3.26
C TYR A 33 -12.15 0.88 -2.81
N THR A 34 -12.46 0.03 -3.76
CA THR A 34 -12.98 -1.29 -3.44
C THR A 34 -11.94 -2.39 -3.54
N ASN A 35 -10.80 -2.11 -4.15
CA ASN A 35 -9.75 -3.12 -4.31
C ASN A 35 -8.68 -2.92 -3.24
N VAL A 36 -9.02 -3.21 -1.99
CA VAL A 36 -8.13 -3.04 -0.86
C VAL A 36 -7.82 -4.40 -0.28
N GLU A 37 -6.53 -4.75 -0.22
CA GLU A 37 -6.08 -5.98 0.40
C GLU A 37 -5.40 -5.64 1.73
N TYR A 38 -5.67 -6.44 2.73
CA TYR A 38 -5.20 -6.18 4.09
C TYR A 38 -4.50 -7.43 4.63
N GLU A 39 -3.25 -7.26 5.07
CA GLU A 39 -2.48 -8.33 5.66
C GLU A 39 -2.02 -7.92 7.03
N LYS A 40 -2.12 -8.84 7.98
CA LYS A 40 -1.70 -8.55 9.35
C LYS A 40 -0.21 -8.65 9.55
N LYS A 41 0.49 -9.23 8.60
CA LYS A 41 1.93 -9.43 8.73
C LYS A 41 2.68 -8.57 7.73
N ALA A 42 3.96 -8.41 7.98
CA ALA A 42 4.83 -7.79 6.99
C ALA A 42 5.15 -8.85 5.93
N LEU A 43 5.33 -8.38 4.71
CA LEU A 43 5.77 -9.25 3.63
C LEU A 43 7.21 -8.93 3.30
N ASP A 44 7.96 -9.92 2.85
CA ASP A 44 9.33 -9.69 2.45
C ASP A 44 9.73 -10.69 1.38
N GLY A 45 10.90 -10.49 0.81
CA GLY A 45 11.44 -11.38 -0.18
C GLY A 45 10.52 -11.54 -1.38
N GLN A 46 10.44 -12.76 -1.87
CA GLN A 46 9.67 -13.05 -3.07
C GLN A 46 8.18 -12.76 -2.89
N GLU A 47 7.68 -13.01 -1.69
CA GLU A 47 6.27 -12.77 -1.43
C GLU A 47 5.91 -11.30 -1.64
N LEU A 48 6.76 -10.42 -1.15
CA LEU A 48 6.53 -8.98 -1.34
C LEU A 48 6.66 -8.60 -2.81
N LEU A 49 7.66 -9.16 -3.49
CA LEU A 49 7.85 -8.87 -4.90
C LEU A 49 6.64 -9.28 -5.73
N ASP A 50 6.08 -10.44 -5.40
CA ASP A 50 4.91 -10.92 -6.13
C ASP A 50 3.68 -10.06 -5.90
N ARG A 51 3.51 -9.60 -4.67
CA ARG A 51 2.32 -8.84 -4.33
C ARG A 51 2.38 -7.41 -4.81
N ILE A 52 3.57 -6.81 -4.85
CA ILE A 52 3.67 -5.39 -5.14
C ILE A 52 3.62 -5.06 -6.62
N ALA A 53 3.76 -6.05 -7.47
CA ALA A 53 3.90 -5.81 -8.91
C ALA A 53 2.74 -5.03 -9.52
N ASP A 54 1.53 -5.19 -8.99
CA ASP A 54 0.36 -4.51 -9.54
C ASP A 54 -0.31 -3.59 -8.52
N VAL A 55 0.38 -3.28 -7.44
CA VAL A 55 -0.15 -2.40 -6.39
C VAL A 55 0.11 -0.95 -6.75
N HIS A 56 -0.90 -0.13 -6.59
CA HIS A 56 -0.80 1.31 -6.84
C HIS A 56 -0.48 2.09 -5.58
N PHE A 57 -1.02 1.66 -4.45
CA PHE A 57 -0.77 2.32 -3.19
C PHE A 57 -0.44 1.27 -2.12
N LEU A 58 0.65 1.48 -1.42
CA LEU A 58 1.11 0.53 -0.40
C LEU A 58 1.12 1.20 0.96
N GLY A 59 0.43 0.58 1.93
CA GLY A 59 0.46 1.06 3.30
C GLY A 59 1.27 0.11 4.15
N ILE A 60 2.26 0.62 4.86
CA ILE A 60 3.16 -0.20 5.67
C ILE A 60 3.41 0.47 7.01
N ARG A 61 4.07 -0.27 7.87
CA ARG A 61 4.59 0.27 9.12
C ARG A 61 6.11 0.17 9.06
N SER A 62 6.74 -0.23 10.14
CA SER A 62 8.20 -0.19 10.19
C SER A 62 8.89 -1.49 9.81
N ARG A 63 8.14 -2.56 9.62
CA ARG A 63 8.76 -3.87 9.39
C ARG A 63 8.99 -4.20 7.93
N THR A 64 8.23 -3.61 7.05
CA THR A 64 8.36 -3.90 5.62
C THR A 64 9.51 -3.08 5.06
N HIS A 65 10.46 -3.77 4.45
CA HIS A 65 11.62 -3.10 3.88
C HIS A 65 11.43 -2.93 2.38
N LEU A 66 11.43 -1.67 1.96
CA LEU A 66 11.29 -1.37 0.54
C LEU A 66 12.68 -1.25 -0.06
N THR A 67 13.19 -2.38 -0.51
CA THR A 67 14.50 -2.41 -1.14
C THR A 67 14.41 -1.91 -2.56
N ARG A 68 15.57 -1.68 -3.17
CA ARG A 68 15.61 -1.30 -4.57
C ARG A 68 14.89 -2.33 -5.44
N GLU A 69 15.11 -3.61 -5.16
CA GLU A 69 14.47 -4.67 -5.91
C GLU A 69 12.95 -4.56 -5.85
N VAL A 70 12.43 -4.33 -4.66
CA VAL A 70 10.99 -4.19 -4.48
C VAL A 70 10.47 -3.01 -5.26
N LEU A 71 11.15 -1.88 -5.16
CA LEU A 71 10.71 -0.68 -5.86
C LEU A 71 10.78 -0.83 -7.37
N MET A 72 11.78 -1.55 -7.87
CA MET A 72 11.86 -1.79 -9.29
C MET A 72 10.75 -2.69 -9.79
N GLN A 73 10.30 -3.61 -8.94
CA GLN A 73 9.20 -4.48 -9.30
C GLN A 73 7.85 -3.79 -9.20
N ALA A 74 7.78 -2.72 -8.41
CA ALA A 74 6.54 -2.00 -8.15
C ALA A 74 6.26 -1.00 -9.26
N LYS A 75 6.01 -1.49 -10.45
CA LYS A 75 5.92 -0.65 -11.63
C LYS A 75 4.69 0.24 -11.67
N LYS A 76 3.65 -0.15 -10.97
CA LYS A 76 2.42 0.63 -10.93
C LYS A 76 2.28 1.45 -9.67
N LEU A 77 3.24 1.36 -8.77
CA LEU A 77 3.15 2.02 -7.48
C LEU A 77 3.20 3.53 -7.63
N VAL A 78 2.22 4.19 -7.07
CA VAL A 78 2.11 5.64 -7.13
C VAL A 78 2.52 6.27 -5.80
N ALA A 79 2.22 5.62 -4.69
CA ALA A 79 2.49 6.20 -3.39
C ALA A 79 2.66 5.12 -2.34
N VAL A 80 3.42 5.45 -1.29
CA VAL A 80 3.60 4.60 -0.13
C VAL A 80 3.21 5.40 1.09
N GLY A 81 2.30 4.84 1.89
CA GLY A 81 1.92 5.46 3.15
C GLY A 81 2.58 4.72 4.30
N CYS A 82 3.17 5.45 5.21
CA CYS A 82 3.79 4.85 6.37
C CYS A 82 2.93 5.10 7.59
N TYR A 83 2.43 4.04 8.18
CA TYR A 83 1.54 4.12 9.34
C TYR A 83 2.30 3.97 10.65
N CYS A 84 3.40 4.64 10.76
CA CYS A 84 4.18 4.59 11.99
C CYS A 84 3.49 5.41 13.06
N ILE A 85 3.25 4.80 14.18
CA ILE A 85 2.53 5.47 15.26
C ILE A 85 3.46 6.19 16.20
N GLY A 86 4.63 5.69 16.39
CA GLY A 86 5.51 6.26 17.39
C GLY A 86 5.97 7.64 17.02
N THR A 87 5.30 8.64 17.51
CA THR A 87 5.70 10.01 17.22
C THR A 87 7.08 10.31 17.75
N ASN A 88 7.47 9.63 18.79
CA ASN A 88 8.82 9.80 19.32
C ASN A 88 9.87 9.32 18.35
N GLN A 89 9.48 8.59 17.34
CA GLN A 89 10.43 8.13 16.34
C GLN A 89 10.75 9.19 15.31
N VAL A 90 10.01 10.24 15.34
CA VAL A 90 10.14 11.27 14.33
C VAL A 90 11.20 12.29 14.71
N ASP A 91 11.65 12.26 15.87
CA ASP A 91 12.58 13.26 16.36
C ASP A 91 13.82 13.42 15.53
#